data_7fe67e7b6659666b11a62e67ef5ad756
#
_entry.id   7fe67e7b6659666b11a62e67ef5ad756
#
_cell.length_a   1.000
_cell.length_b   1.000
_cell.length_c   1.000
_cell.angle_alpha   90.00
_cell.angle_beta   90.00
_cell.angle_gamma   90.00
#
_symmetry.space_group_name_H-M   'P 1'
#
loop_
_entity.id
_entity.type
_entity.pdbx_description
1 polymer ?
#
loop_
_entity_poly.entity_id
_entity_poly.type
_entity_poly.pdbx_seq_one_letter_code
_entity_poly.pdbx_strand_id
1 'polypeptide(L)'
;MRIFLLFLFWILASQVQAQEIEARAYSNAPIGINFASVGIGQASSGNYKLTTEAASFTRIFDAWGQSGKVSLVLPYAELTGTGKLGSQTINASSEGLSDPLIKASVNLYGAPALNLDQFKNYQQDLIIGASLAASIPWGQYSSQQMLNVGANRWFIQPGLGASKAVGPWRFELAGAATIYTSNNSFLGGNTLSQNPIYSTQTHAIYYFPNTAWLSADATYYFGGQTFLNGTPVGGQQENWRFGATFSYPIDPRNSIRIYGSTGAYSRTNNSYDLIGISWQFRWGGGM
;
A
#
# COMPACT_ATOMS: atom_id res chain seq x y z
N MET A 1 -30.30 -7.66 -6.31
CA MET A 1 -29.20 -8.66 -6.49
C MET A 1 -28.23 -8.32 -7.63
N ARG A 2 -28.63 -7.64 -8.70
CA ARG A 2 -27.74 -7.35 -9.87
C ARG A 2 -26.82 -6.13 -9.71
N ILE A 3 -27.18 -5.16 -8.90
CA ILE A 3 -26.34 -4.00 -8.54
C ILE A 3 -25.23 -4.42 -7.55
N PHE A 4 -25.43 -5.49 -6.79
CA PHE A 4 -24.53 -5.99 -5.76
C PHE A 4 -23.17 -6.49 -6.29
N LEU A 5 -23.13 -7.14 -7.46
CA LEU A 5 -21.89 -7.64 -8.07
C LEU A 5 -21.00 -6.53 -8.63
N LEU A 6 -21.59 -5.41 -9.06
CA LEU A 6 -20.87 -4.26 -9.60
C LEU A 6 -20.29 -3.37 -8.48
N PHE A 7 -20.95 -3.35 -7.32
CA PHE A 7 -20.48 -2.66 -6.12
C PHE A 7 -19.21 -3.27 -5.51
N LEU A 8 -19.06 -4.59 -5.64
CA LEU A 8 -17.89 -5.31 -5.14
C LEU A 8 -16.58 -4.79 -5.74
N PHE A 9 -16.67 -4.21 -6.91
CA PHE A 9 -15.52 -3.89 -7.76
C PHE A 9 -14.89 -2.54 -7.51
N TRP A 10 -15.71 -1.56 -7.18
CA TRP A 10 -15.22 -0.23 -6.85
C TRP A 10 -14.39 -0.23 -5.56
N ILE A 11 -14.68 -1.18 -4.69
CA ILE A 11 -13.93 -1.44 -3.46
C ILE A 11 -12.51 -1.93 -3.77
N LEU A 12 -12.28 -2.72 -4.82
CA LEU A 12 -10.96 -3.29 -5.12
C LEU A 12 -9.95 -2.25 -5.64
N ALA A 13 -10.35 -1.36 -6.54
CA ALA A 13 -9.41 -0.38 -7.12
C ALA A 13 -8.89 0.62 -6.09
N SER A 14 -9.75 1.06 -5.16
CA SER A 14 -9.34 1.97 -4.07
C SER A 14 -8.59 1.26 -2.94
N GLN A 15 -8.70 -0.06 -2.82
CA GLN A 15 -8.12 -0.82 -1.72
C GLN A 15 -6.73 -1.36 -2.01
N VAL A 16 -6.40 -1.68 -3.26
CA VAL A 16 -5.06 -2.18 -3.63
C VAL A 16 -3.96 -1.17 -3.25
N GLN A 17 -4.27 0.13 -3.27
CA GLN A 17 -3.31 1.17 -2.91
C GLN A 17 -3.24 1.49 -1.41
N ALA A 18 -4.31 1.23 -0.66
CA ALA A 18 -4.44 1.63 0.75
C ALA A 18 -4.09 0.54 1.74
N GLN A 19 -4.03 -0.72 1.32
CA GLN A 19 -4.01 -1.86 2.24
C GLN A 19 -2.63 -2.44 2.50
N GLU A 20 -1.60 -2.13 1.73
CA GLU A 20 -0.29 -2.74 1.93
C GLU A 20 0.66 -1.83 2.73
N ILE A 21 0.99 -2.28 3.96
CA ILE A 21 2.18 -1.80 4.66
C ILE A 21 3.36 -2.55 4.05
N GLU A 22 4.33 -1.83 3.52
CA GLU A 22 5.53 -2.44 2.95
C GLU A 22 6.41 -3.07 4.03
N ALA A 23 6.98 -4.23 3.75
CA ALA A 23 8.07 -4.78 4.54
C ALA A 23 9.17 -3.71 4.71
N ARG A 24 9.77 -3.61 5.91
CA ARG A 24 10.76 -2.60 6.28
C ARG A 24 10.20 -1.17 6.48
N ALA A 25 8.90 -1.03 6.72
CA ALA A 25 8.29 0.28 6.97
C ALA A 25 8.97 1.03 8.13
N TYR A 26 9.38 0.32 9.17
CA TYR A 26 10.03 0.88 10.36
C TYR A 26 11.54 0.67 10.40
N SER A 27 12.16 0.08 9.39
CA SER A 27 13.62 -0.12 9.34
C SER A 27 14.35 1.21 9.41
N ASN A 28 15.43 1.28 10.20
CA ASN A 28 16.29 2.45 10.27
C ASN A 28 17.06 2.66 8.97
N ALA A 29 17.36 3.91 8.66
CA ALA A 29 18.21 4.32 7.54
C ALA A 29 18.95 5.61 7.88
N PRO A 30 20.13 5.87 7.28
CA PRO A 30 20.87 7.11 7.52
C PRO A 30 20.06 8.35 7.16
N ILE A 31 20.13 9.38 8.01
CA ILE A 31 19.46 10.65 7.74
C ILE A 31 20.06 11.36 6.52
N GLY A 32 19.24 12.13 5.81
CA GLY A 32 19.64 12.85 4.61
C GLY A 32 19.67 12.01 3.33
N ILE A 33 19.46 10.68 3.44
CA ILE A 33 19.30 9.82 2.25
C ILE A 33 17.94 10.08 1.62
N ASN A 34 17.94 10.09 0.29
CA ASN A 34 16.76 10.17 -0.54
C ASN A 34 16.66 8.87 -1.35
N PHE A 35 15.43 8.47 -1.65
CA PHE A 35 15.13 7.36 -2.56
C PHE A 35 14.14 7.86 -3.62
N ALA A 36 14.42 7.55 -4.88
CA ALA A 36 13.43 7.59 -5.95
C ALA A 36 13.16 6.16 -6.41
N SER A 37 11.90 5.86 -6.67
CA SER A 37 11.55 4.54 -7.21
C SER A 37 10.55 4.70 -8.34
N VAL A 38 10.65 3.81 -9.33
CA VAL A 38 9.63 3.60 -10.34
C VAL A 38 9.30 2.12 -10.40
N GLY A 39 8.04 1.80 -10.61
CA GLY A 39 7.62 0.41 -10.66
C GLY A 39 6.33 0.22 -11.41
N ILE A 40 6.08 -1.02 -11.77
CA ILE A 40 4.83 -1.48 -12.36
C ILE A 40 4.33 -2.69 -11.58
N GLY A 41 3.02 -2.72 -11.34
CA GLY A 41 2.33 -3.84 -10.71
C GLY A 41 1.03 -4.15 -11.43
N GLN A 42 0.64 -5.40 -11.37
CA GLN A 42 -0.63 -5.86 -11.90
C GLN A 42 -1.39 -6.62 -10.84
N ALA A 43 -2.61 -6.17 -10.56
CA ALA A 43 -3.55 -6.89 -9.73
C ALA A 43 -4.67 -7.48 -10.60
N SER A 44 -5.10 -8.70 -10.30
CA SER A 44 -6.19 -9.37 -11.00
C SER A 44 -7.16 -10.03 -10.03
N SER A 45 -8.46 -9.94 -10.34
CA SER A 45 -9.52 -10.57 -9.56
C SER A 45 -10.69 -10.91 -10.50
N GLY A 46 -10.92 -12.19 -10.72
CA GLY A 46 -11.95 -12.63 -11.67
C GLY A 46 -11.72 -12.03 -13.08
N ASN A 47 -12.72 -11.31 -13.57
CA ASN A 47 -12.68 -10.69 -14.91
C ASN A 47 -12.07 -9.27 -14.92
N TYR A 48 -11.36 -8.89 -13.88
CA TYR A 48 -10.86 -7.53 -13.71
C TYR A 48 -9.34 -7.52 -13.56
N LYS A 49 -8.75 -6.51 -14.12
CA LYS A 49 -7.32 -6.28 -14.14
C LYS A 49 -7.04 -4.82 -13.84
N LEU A 50 -6.16 -4.58 -12.89
CA LEU A 50 -5.62 -3.27 -12.57
C LEU A 50 -4.11 -3.33 -12.82
N THR A 51 -3.63 -2.53 -13.75
CA THR A 51 -2.21 -2.27 -13.94
C THR A 51 -1.91 -0.91 -13.32
N THR A 52 -0.88 -0.83 -12.49
CA THR A 52 -0.46 0.41 -11.84
C THR A 52 1.02 0.64 -12.11
N GLU A 53 1.34 1.78 -12.68
CA GLU A 53 2.68 2.34 -12.74
C GLU A 53 2.80 3.39 -11.64
N ALA A 54 3.91 3.41 -10.91
CA ALA A 54 4.08 4.38 -9.84
C ALA A 54 5.49 4.94 -9.81
N ALA A 55 5.59 6.26 -9.61
CA ALA A 55 6.81 6.93 -9.21
C ALA A 55 6.71 7.31 -7.74
N SER A 56 7.81 7.20 -7.00
CA SER A 56 7.85 7.63 -5.61
C SER A 56 9.15 8.33 -5.27
N PHE A 57 9.05 9.24 -4.31
CA PHE A 57 10.18 9.90 -3.68
C PHE A 57 10.08 9.72 -2.17
N THR A 58 11.18 9.33 -1.52
CA THR A 58 11.26 9.19 -0.07
C THR A 58 12.49 9.91 0.45
N ARG A 59 12.34 10.66 1.54
CA ARG A 59 13.42 11.29 2.28
C ARG A 59 13.47 10.78 3.71
N ILE A 60 14.70 10.50 4.17
CA ILE A 60 14.98 10.17 5.57
C ILE A 60 15.43 11.44 6.30
N PHE A 61 14.88 11.70 7.46
CA PHE A 61 15.17 12.89 8.24
C PHE A 61 15.31 12.57 9.74
N ASP A 62 15.86 13.51 10.49
CA ASP A 62 15.89 13.44 11.94
C ASP A 62 14.54 13.90 12.52
N ALA A 63 13.89 13.04 13.26
CA ALA A 63 12.68 13.30 14.02
C ALA A 63 12.98 13.18 15.51
N TRP A 64 13.44 14.29 16.11
CA TRP A 64 13.76 14.36 17.55
C TRP A 64 14.78 13.32 18.02
N GLY A 65 15.83 13.10 17.23
CA GLY A 65 16.91 12.14 17.52
C GLY A 65 16.60 10.70 17.11
N GLN A 66 15.45 10.45 16.50
CA GLN A 66 15.07 9.19 15.88
C GLN A 66 14.90 9.36 14.37
N SER A 67 15.06 8.30 13.59
CA SER A 67 14.86 8.39 12.13
C SER A 67 13.39 8.50 11.77
N GLY A 68 13.09 9.43 10.87
CA GLY A 68 11.78 9.59 10.22
C GLY A 68 11.89 9.43 8.72
N LYS A 69 10.77 9.10 8.08
CA LYS A 69 10.63 8.99 6.63
C LYS A 69 9.41 9.79 6.19
N VAL A 70 9.53 10.48 5.07
CA VAL A 70 8.38 11.03 4.34
C VAL A 70 8.46 10.60 2.89
N SER A 71 7.35 10.14 2.35
CA SER A 71 7.26 9.64 0.98
C SER A 71 6.08 10.27 0.27
N LEU A 72 6.28 10.58 -1.02
CA LEU A 72 5.24 10.92 -1.97
C LEU A 72 5.19 9.81 -3.02
N VAL A 73 4.00 9.33 -3.33
CA VAL A 73 3.76 8.31 -4.36
C VAL A 73 2.78 8.88 -5.37
N LEU A 74 3.12 8.81 -6.64
CA LEU A 74 2.32 9.27 -7.77
C LEU A 74 1.99 8.08 -8.66
N PRO A 75 0.78 7.50 -8.54
CA PRO A 75 0.37 6.36 -9.34
C PRO A 75 -0.36 6.79 -10.61
N TYR A 76 -0.09 6.09 -11.71
CA TYR A 76 -0.91 6.03 -12.91
C TYR A 76 -1.50 4.62 -13.00
N ALA A 77 -2.78 4.50 -13.31
CA ALA A 77 -3.45 3.21 -13.30
C ALA A 77 -4.31 3.02 -14.56
N GLU A 78 -4.38 1.77 -14.99
CA GLU A 78 -5.32 1.28 -16.00
C GLU A 78 -6.15 0.16 -15.35
N LEU A 79 -7.45 0.39 -15.25
CA LEU A 79 -8.41 -0.56 -14.72
C LEU A 79 -9.32 -1.03 -15.82
N THR A 80 -9.32 -2.33 -16.11
CA THR A 80 -10.21 -2.96 -17.10
C THR A 80 -11.04 -4.03 -16.43
N GLY A 81 -12.27 -4.22 -16.91
CA GLY A 81 -13.13 -5.26 -16.39
C GLY A 81 -14.29 -5.60 -17.30
N THR A 82 -14.79 -6.82 -17.16
CA THR A 82 -15.97 -7.30 -17.88
C THR A 82 -17.07 -7.70 -16.91
N GLY A 83 -18.27 -7.23 -17.15
CA GLY A 83 -19.45 -7.54 -16.35
C GLY A 83 -20.62 -8.01 -17.23
N LYS A 84 -21.66 -8.56 -16.61
CA LYS A 84 -22.90 -8.91 -17.30
C LYS A 84 -24.05 -8.05 -16.80
N LEU A 85 -24.75 -7.40 -17.72
CA LEU A 85 -26.02 -6.73 -17.47
C LEU A 85 -27.13 -7.49 -18.22
N GLY A 86 -27.82 -8.40 -17.52
CA GLY A 86 -28.73 -9.34 -18.17
C GLY A 86 -27.97 -10.37 -19.00
N SER A 87 -28.27 -10.44 -20.30
CA SER A 87 -27.57 -11.29 -21.29
C SER A 87 -26.41 -10.57 -21.98
N GLN A 88 -26.26 -9.27 -21.78
CA GLN A 88 -25.21 -8.48 -22.45
C GLN A 88 -23.92 -8.48 -21.61
N THR A 89 -22.77 -8.68 -22.27
CA THR A 89 -21.45 -8.44 -21.68
C THR A 89 -21.11 -6.97 -21.85
N ILE A 90 -20.78 -6.31 -20.75
CA ILE A 90 -20.33 -4.92 -20.72
C ILE A 90 -18.85 -4.92 -20.39
N ASN A 91 -18.06 -4.28 -21.25
CA ASN A 91 -16.67 -3.99 -20.95
C ASN A 91 -16.59 -2.56 -20.40
N ALA A 92 -15.87 -2.38 -19.33
CA ALA A 92 -15.61 -1.08 -18.72
C ALA A 92 -14.11 -0.91 -18.51
N SER A 93 -13.61 0.30 -18.77
CA SER A 93 -12.22 0.67 -18.54
C SER A 93 -12.14 2.07 -17.95
N SER A 94 -11.11 2.32 -17.17
CA SER A 94 -10.73 3.63 -16.67
C SER A 94 -9.22 3.68 -16.58
N GLU A 95 -8.62 4.77 -17.07
CA GLU A 95 -7.16 4.95 -17.04
C GLU A 95 -6.83 6.39 -16.67
N GLY A 96 -5.66 6.63 -16.12
CA GLY A 96 -5.17 7.95 -15.80
C GLY A 96 -4.41 8.02 -14.47
N LEU A 97 -4.11 9.23 -14.03
CA LEU A 97 -3.53 9.45 -12.71
C LEU A 97 -4.52 8.97 -11.64
N SER A 98 -4.04 8.14 -10.75
CA SER A 98 -4.77 7.74 -9.55
C SER A 98 -4.48 8.71 -8.40
N ASP A 99 -5.12 8.51 -7.25
CA ASP A 99 -4.96 9.42 -6.11
C ASP A 99 -3.52 9.37 -5.57
N PRO A 100 -2.79 10.51 -5.51
CA PRO A 100 -1.46 10.56 -4.89
C PRO A 100 -1.50 10.16 -3.42
N LEU A 101 -0.39 9.55 -2.95
CA LEU A 101 -0.24 9.15 -1.55
C LEU A 101 0.92 9.91 -0.90
N ILE A 102 0.66 10.44 0.29
CA ILE A 102 1.69 10.92 1.20
C ILE A 102 1.77 9.92 2.35
N LYS A 103 2.99 9.42 2.63
CA LYS A 103 3.25 8.52 3.75
C LYS A 103 4.33 9.16 4.63
N ALA A 104 4.10 9.22 5.92
CA ALA A 104 5.09 9.62 6.92
C ALA A 104 5.22 8.52 7.95
N SER A 105 6.44 8.25 8.42
CA SER A 105 6.68 7.41 9.59
C SER A 105 7.78 8.00 10.44
N VAL A 106 7.65 7.84 11.75
CA VAL A 106 8.68 8.18 12.73
C VAL A 106 8.93 6.99 13.62
N ASN A 107 10.19 6.66 13.81
CA ASN A 107 10.57 5.69 14.82
C ASN A 107 10.54 6.38 16.17
N LEU A 108 9.88 5.76 17.13
CA LEU A 108 9.71 6.27 18.50
C LEU A 108 10.79 5.72 19.43
N TYR A 109 11.34 4.56 19.07
CA TYR A 109 12.35 3.85 19.85
C TYR A 109 13.24 2.99 18.95
N GLY A 110 14.53 2.90 19.29
CA GLY A 110 15.47 1.93 18.76
C GLY A 110 16.06 2.23 17.39
N ALA A 111 15.72 3.36 16.77
CA ALA A 111 16.22 3.76 15.47
C ALA A 111 16.78 5.19 15.50
N PRO A 112 17.94 5.42 16.15
CA PRO A 112 18.52 6.75 16.26
C PRO A 112 18.78 7.39 14.89
N ALA A 113 18.64 8.72 14.83
CA ALA A 113 18.93 9.52 13.66
C ALA A 113 20.46 9.60 13.47
N LEU A 114 21.00 8.75 12.63
CA LEU A 114 22.44 8.60 12.39
C LEU A 114 22.80 9.08 10.99
N ASN A 115 23.93 9.76 10.84
CA ASN A 115 24.54 9.99 9.53
C ASN A 115 25.11 8.67 8.95
N LEU A 116 25.57 8.69 7.70
CA LEU A 116 26.04 7.49 7.01
C LEU A 116 27.22 6.83 7.73
N ASP A 117 28.17 7.59 8.29
CA ASP A 117 29.35 7.04 8.97
C ASP A 117 28.99 6.39 10.31
N GLN A 118 28.12 7.01 11.09
CA GLN A 118 27.62 6.47 12.33
C GLN A 118 26.76 5.21 12.07
N PHE A 119 26.03 5.20 10.96
CA PHE A 119 25.14 4.08 10.61
C PHE A 119 25.88 2.79 10.29
N LYS A 120 27.17 2.86 9.86
CA LYS A 120 28.01 1.69 9.61
C LYS A 120 28.16 0.80 10.84
N ASN A 121 28.11 1.36 12.04
CA ASN A 121 28.25 0.66 13.31
C ASN A 121 26.90 0.37 13.99
N TYR A 122 25.80 0.80 13.38
CA TYR A 122 24.46 0.58 13.94
C TYR A 122 24.03 -0.87 13.77
N GLN A 123 23.61 -1.47 14.87
CA GLN A 123 22.99 -2.78 14.90
C GLN A 123 21.57 -2.64 15.42
N GLN A 124 20.63 -3.01 14.58
CA GLN A 124 19.22 -2.99 14.95
C GLN A 124 18.97 -4.07 16.02
N ASP A 125 18.26 -3.67 17.07
CA ASP A 125 17.63 -4.59 18.02
C ASP A 125 16.10 -4.51 17.87
N LEU A 126 15.42 -3.80 18.74
CA LEU A 126 13.99 -3.53 18.68
C LEU A 126 13.77 -2.09 18.20
N ILE A 127 12.93 -1.92 17.19
CA ILE A 127 12.42 -0.62 16.78
C ILE A 127 10.91 -0.60 17.01
N ILE A 128 10.39 0.52 17.51
CA ILE A 128 8.96 0.81 17.60
C ILE A 128 8.73 2.12 16.85
N GLY A 129 7.73 2.13 15.96
CA GLY A 129 7.44 3.30 15.14
C GLY A 129 5.95 3.53 14.95
N ALA A 130 5.63 4.76 14.57
CA ALA A 130 4.30 5.19 14.16
C ALA A 130 4.33 5.64 12.71
N SER A 131 3.21 5.50 12.01
CA SER A 131 3.04 5.90 10.63
C SER A 131 1.71 6.59 10.40
N LEU A 132 1.67 7.42 9.39
CA LEU A 132 0.47 8.04 8.87
C LEU A 132 0.55 8.05 7.34
N ALA A 133 -0.44 7.49 6.68
CA ALA A 133 -0.61 7.64 5.24
C ALA A 133 -1.91 8.39 4.94
N ALA A 134 -1.92 9.15 3.85
CA ALA A 134 -3.11 9.83 3.35
C ALA A 134 -3.12 9.79 1.83
N SER A 135 -4.30 9.53 1.23
CA SER A 135 -4.52 9.74 -0.21
C SER A 135 -5.15 11.10 -0.44
N ILE A 136 -4.74 11.75 -1.52
CA ILE A 136 -5.29 13.03 -1.96
C ILE A 136 -6.22 12.73 -3.14
N PRO A 137 -7.52 13.11 -3.11
CA PRO A 137 -8.48 12.79 -4.17
C PRO A 137 -8.28 13.67 -5.41
N TRP A 138 -7.12 13.57 -6.05
CA TRP A 138 -6.73 14.27 -7.27
C TRP A 138 -6.68 13.35 -8.49
N GLY A 139 -6.96 12.06 -8.28
CA GLY A 139 -7.00 11.08 -9.34
C GLY A 139 -8.15 11.33 -10.32
N GLN A 140 -8.02 10.75 -11.51
CA GLN A 140 -9.04 10.84 -12.54
C GLN A 140 -10.33 10.14 -12.06
N TYR A 141 -11.41 10.91 -12.01
CA TYR A 141 -12.71 10.48 -11.52
C TYR A 141 -13.84 11.03 -12.40
N SER A 142 -14.81 10.18 -12.70
CA SER A 142 -16.08 10.56 -13.32
C SER A 142 -17.25 10.01 -12.54
N SER A 143 -18.16 10.90 -12.10
CA SER A 143 -19.39 10.50 -11.40
C SER A 143 -20.38 9.71 -12.26
N GLN A 144 -20.17 9.64 -13.57
CA GLN A 144 -21.01 8.87 -14.47
C GLN A 144 -20.45 7.48 -14.77
N GLN A 145 -19.20 7.23 -14.39
CA GLN A 145 -18.54 5.94 -14.60
C GLN A 145 -18.58 5.09 -13.33
N MET A 146 -18.73 3.79 -13.55
CA MET A 146 -18.72 2.81 -12.47
C MET A 146 -17.30 2.46 -12.04
N LEU A 147 -16.36 2.39 -12.98
CA LEU A 147 -14.94 2.14 -12.73
C LEU A 147 -14.19 3.46 -12.81
N ASN A 148 -13.45 3.77 -11.77
CA ASN A 148 -12.61 4.96 -11.68
C ASN A 148 -11.25 4.58 -11.07
N VAL A 149 -10.19 5.19 -11.55
CA VAL A 149 -8.84 5.04 -10.99
C VAL A 149 -8.58 6.00 -9.83
N GLY A 150 -9.33 7.11 -9.73
CA GLY A 150 -9.39 7.98 -8.56
C GLY A 150 -10.60 7.64 -7.68
N ALA A 151 -10.48 7.79 -6.35
CA ALA A 151 -11.53 7.45 -5.40
C ALA A 151 -12.49 8.62 -5.10
N ASN A 152 -12.13 9.85 -5.47
CA ASN A 152 -12.87 11.08 -5.16
C ASN A 152 -13.23 11.21 -3.66
N ARG A 153 -12.36 10.72 -2.80
CA ARG A 153 -12.45 10.82 -1.34
C ARG A 153 -11.07 10.67 -0.73
N TRP A 154 -10.88 11.29 0.41
CA TRP A 154 -9.68 11.08 1.22
C TRP A 154 -9.72 9.73 1.90
N PHE A 155 -8.56 9.14 2.12
CA PHE A 155 -8.35 8.26 3.25
C PHE A 155 -7.19 8.75 4.11
N ILE A 156 -7.25 8.42 5.40
CA ILE A 156 -6.18 8.62 6.36
C ILE A 156 -5.95 7.28 7.04
N GLN A 157 -4.67 6.86 7.14
CA GLN A 157 -4.31 5.57 7.71
C GLN A 157 -3.22 5.75 8.78
N PRO A 158 -3.60 6.01 10.06
CA PRO A 158 -2.68 5.88 11.18
C PRO A 158 -2.28 4.42 11.39
N GLY A 159 -1.03 4.21 11.80
CA GLY A 159 -0.48 2.89 12.08
C GLY A 159 0.61 2.92 13.14
N LEU A 160 0.80 1.78 13.78
CA LEU A 160 1.86 1.51 14.74
C LEU A 160 2.52 0.18 14.36
N GLY A 161 3.82 0.06 14.61
CA GLY A 161 4.52 -1.19 14.35
C GLY A 161 5.81 -1.33 15.12
N ALA A 162 6.29 -2.55 15.13
CA ALA A 162 7.57 -2.92 15.74
C ALA A 162 8.37 -3.80 14.78
N SER A 163 9.69 -3.69 14.84
CA SER A 163 10.65 -4.49 14.07
C SER A 163 11.73 -5.01 14.99
N LYS A 164 11.89 -6.32 15.12
CA LYS A 164 12.92 -6.98 15.95
C LYS A 164 13.94 -7.70 15.10
N ALA A 165 15.20 -7.45 15.37
CA ALA A 165 16.32 -8.15 14.75
C ALA A 165 16.69 -9.42 15.54
N VAL A 166 16.91 -10.52 14.84
CA VAL A 166 17.44 -11.78 15.36
C VAL A 166 18.41 -12.39 14.35
N GLY A 167 19.69 -12.17 14.53
CA GLY A 167 20.70 -12.56 13.54
C GLY A 167 20.41 -11.95 12.16
N PRO A 168 20.36 -12.75 11.08
CA PRO A 168 20.05 -12.25 9.74
C PRO A 168 18.56 -11.95 9.52
N TRP A 169 17.70 -12.27 10.49
CA TRP A 169 16.25 -12.07 10.40
C TRP A 169 15.82 -10.74 10.97
N ARG A 170 14.75 -10.20 10.38
CA ARG A 170 13.94 -9.11 10.95
C ARG A 170 12.49 -9.56 10.95
N PHE A 171 11.88 -9.52 12.13
CA PHE A 171 10.46 -9.81 12.30
C PHE A 171 9.74 -8.51 12.56
N GLU A 172 8.72 -8.23 11.76
CA GLU A 172 7.91 -7.02 11.89
C GLU A 172 6.47 -7.38 12.18
N LEU A 173 5.84 -6.58 13.04
CA LEU A 173 4.41 -6.60 13.33
C LEU A 173 3.90 -5.17 13.26
N ALA A 174 2.82 -4.95 12.51
CA ALA A 174 2.20 -3.65 12.39
C ALA A 174 0.68 -3.76 12.41
N GLY A 175 0.03 -2.72 12.92
CA GLY A 175 -1.41 -2.54 12.88
C GLY A 175 -1.76 -1.16 12.36
N ALA A 176 -2.84 -1.05 11.59
CA ALA A 176 -3.32 0.21 11.06
C ALA A 176 -4.85 0.26 10.96
N ALA A 177 -5.39 1.48 10.90
CA ALA A 177 -6.80 1.74 10.64
C ALA A 177 -6.91 2.69 9.44
N THR A 178 -7.58 2.27 8.37
CA THR A 178 -7.86 3.12 7.21
C THR A 178 -9.24 3.74 7.36
N ILE A 179 -9.29 5.07 7.45
CA ILE A 179 -10.48 5.86 7.68
C ILE A 179 -10.77 6.66 6.41
N TYR A 180 -11.99 6.62 5.91
CA TYR A 180 -12.39 7.24 4.66
C TYR A 180 -13.34 8.43 4.89
N THR A 181 -13.20 9.48 4.07
CA THR A 181 -14.27 10.45 3.89
C THR A 181 -15.31 9.90 2.91
N SER A 182 -16.50 10.51 2.87
CA SER A 182 -17.53 10.15 1.90
C SER A 182 -17.19 10.68 0.51
N ASN A 183 -17.57 9.92 -0.54
CA ASN A 183 -17.66 10.41 -1.90
C ASN A 183 -19.12 10.79 -2.19
N ASN A 184 -19.39 12.10 -2.28
CA ASN A 184 -20.73 12.63 -2.47
C ASN A 184 -21.17 12.79 -3.93
N SER A 185 -20.34 12.34 -4.85
CA SER A 185 -20.59 12.43 -6.31
C SER A 185 -20.57 11.05 -6.97
N PHE A 186 -20.89 10.00 -6.23
CA PHE A 186 -20.85 8.63 -6.75
C PHE A 186 -22.06 8.34 -7.64
N LEU A 187 -21.85 7.84 -8.87
CA LEU A 187 -22.88 7.40 -9.82
C LEU A 187 -24.12 8.32 -9.87
N GLY A 188 -23.92 9.54 -10.34
CA GLY A 188 -25.01 10.50 -10.53
C GLY A 188 -25.38 11.28 -9.27
N GLY A 189 -24.46 11.44 -8.32
CA GLY A 189 -24.67 12.29 -7.13
C GLY A 189 -25.11 11.53 -5.88
N ASN A 190 -24.95 10.21 -5.87
CA ASN A 190 -25.12 9.43 -4.65
C ASN A 190 -23.94 9.64 -3.69
N THR A 191 -24.19 9.44 -2.40
CA THR A 191 -23.16 9.44 -1.37
C THR A 191 -22.70 8.03 -1.08
N LEU A 192 -21.41 7.76 -1.33
CA LEU A 192 -20.73 6.52 -0.94
C LEU A 192 -19.90 6.75 0.30
N SER A 193 -20.17 6.01 1.37
CA SER A 193 -19.41 6.04 2.61
C SER A 193 -18.95 4.64 3.01
N GLN A 194 -17.92 4.56 3.85
CA GLN A 194 -17.32 3.29 4.26
C GLN A 194 -16.85 3.39 5.71
N ASN A 195 -17.15 2.37 6.50
CA ASN A 195 -16.57 2.20 7.82
C ASN A 195 -15.07 1.96 7.74
N PRO A 196 -14.31 2.25 8.80
CA PRO A 196 -12.88 1.98 8.83
C PRO A 196 -12.55 0.51 8.53
N ILE A 197 -11.43 0.31 7.81
CA ILE A 197 -10.80 -0.99 7.65
C ILE A 197 -9.63 -1.05 8.61
N TYR A 198 -9.57 -2.10 9.40
CA TYR A 198 -8.45 -2.39 10.28
C TYR A 198 -7.57 -3.46 9.64
N SER A 199 -6.27 -3.33 9.82
CA SER A 199 -5.31 -4.31 9.34
C SER A 199 -4.28 -4.66 10.40
N THR A 200 -3.86 -5.92 10.39
CA THR A 200 -2.69 -6.40 11.11
C THR A 200 -1.78 -7.09 10.13
N GLN A 201 -0.49 -6.79 10.19
CA GLN A 201 0.49 -7.25 9.21
C GLN A 201 1.73 -7.77 9.91
N THR A 202 2.27 -8.88 9.39
CA THR A 202 3.52 -9.48 9.86
C THR A 202 4.46 -9.72 8.70
N HIS A 203 5.76 -9.50 8.92
CA HIS A 203 6.82 -9.78 7.97
C HIS A 203 7.93 -10.57 8.63
N ALA A 204 8.41 -11.61 7.96
CA ALA A 204 9.64 -12.30 8.27
C ALA A 204 10.65 -12.02 7.15
N ILE A 205 11.67 -11.23 7.43
CA ILE A 205 12.63 -10.72 6.45
C ILE A 205 13.98 -11.33 6.72
N TYR A 206 14.55 -12.01 5.72
CA TYR A 206 15.90 -12.58 5.76
C TYR A 206 16.86 -11.73 4.95
N TYR A 207 17.99 -11.36 5.55
CA TYR A 207 19.08 -10.63 4.89
C TYR A 207 20.20 -11.57 4.49
N PHE A 208 20.53 -11.58 3.21
CA PHE A 208 21.66 -12.30 2.67
C PHE A 208 22.97 -11.51 2.89
N PRO A 209 24.15 -12.20 2.88
CA PRO A 209 25.45 -11.51 3.06
C PRO A 209 25.73 -10.40 2.04
N ASN A 210 25.18 -10.49 0.83
CA ASN A 210 25.30 -9.50 -0.23
C ASN A 210 24.29 -8.35 -0.11
N THR A 211 23.64 -8.19 1.05
CA THR A 211 22.61 -7.18 1.35
C THR A 211 21.30 -7.30 0.57
N ALA A 212 21.14 -8.32 -0.27
CA ALA A 212 19.83 -8.71 -0.77
C ALA A 212 18.94 -9.17 0.40
N TRP A 213 17.63 -9.09 0.22
CA TRP A 213 16.73 -9.60 1.24
C TRP A 213 15.47 -10.21 0.61
N LEU A 214 14.87 -11.14 1.34
CA LEU A 214 13.62 -11.80 1.01
C LEU A 214 12.68 -11.65 2.20
N SER A 215 11.41 -11.27 1.97
CA SER A 215 10.36 -11.32 2.99
C SER A 215 9.28 -12.31 2.64
N ALA A 216 8.70 -12.90 3.68
CA ALA A 216 7.40 -13.56 3.65
C ALA A 216 6.46 -12.72 4.51
N ASP A 217 5.28 -12.45 3.96
CA ASP A 217 4.35 -11.45 4.47
C ASP A 217 2.97 -12.07 4.70
N ALA A 218 2.31 -11.71 5.79
CA ALA A 218 0.91 -12.06 6.05
C ALA A 218 0.14 -10.86 6.55
N THR A 219 -1.04 -10.63 5.98
CA THR A 219 -1.91 -9.52 6.36
C THR A 219 -3.33 -10.01 6.59
N TYR A 220 -3.93 -9.55 7.69
CA TYR A 220 -5.34 -9.74 7.99
C TYR A 220 -6.06 -8.40 7.97
N TYR A 221 -7.18 -8.34 7.23
CA TYR A 221 -8.03 -7.16 7.13
C TYR A 221 -9.42 -7.46 7.66
N PHE A 222 -10.02 -6.51 8.40
CA PHE A 222 -11.39 -6.62 8.86
C PHE A 222 -12.08 -5.24 8.92
N GLY A 223 -13.42 -5.23 8.90
CA GLY A 223 -14.20 -3.99 8.86
C GLY A 223 -14.61 -3.57 7.46
N GLY A 224 -14.77 -2.29 7.20
CA GLY A 224 -14.96 -1.73 5.86
C GLY A 224 -16.36 -1.86 5.27
N GLN A 225 -17.42 -2.06 6.07
CA GLN A 225 -18.80 -2.02 5.59
C GLN A 225 -19.05 -0.76 4.77
N THR A 226 -19.55 -0.91 3.55
CA THR A 226 -19.83 0.18 2.63
C THR A 226 -21.33 0.49 2.59
N PHE A 227 -21.66 1.80 2.45
CA PHE A 227 -23.02 2.30 2.41
C PHE A 227 -23.21 3.19 1.19
N LEU A 228 -24.38 3.07 0.57
CA LEU A 228 -24.86 3.99 -0.47
C LEU A 228 -26.07 4.74 0.05
N ASN A 229 -25.99 6.07 0.14
CA ASN A 229 -27.03 6.92 0.74
C ASN A 229 -27.50 6.40 2.11
N GLY A 230 -26.55 5.94 2.94
CA GLY A 230 -26.83 5.37 4.27
C GLY A 230 -27.31 3.92 4.30
N THR A 231 -27.58 3.30 3.14
CA THR A 231 -28.00 1.91 3.05
C THR A 231 -26.78 1.00 2.87
N PRO A 232 -26.61 -0.08 3.67
CA PRO A 232 -25.50 -1.02 3.50
C PRO A 232 -25.56 -1.71 2.12
N VAL A 233 -24.46 -1.66 1.37
CA VAL A 233 -24.37 -2.22 0.00
C VAL A 233 -23.20 -3.15 -0.21
N GLY A 234 -22.15 -3.06 0.59
CA GLY A 234 -20.97 -3.89 0.53
C GLY A 234 -20.81 -4.77 1.76
N GLY A 235 -20.19 -5.92 1.58
CA GLY A 235 -19.84 -6.82 2.67
C GLY A 235 -18.72 -6.28 3.54
N GLN A 236 -18.79 -6.57 4.82
CA GLN A 236 -17.68 -6.36 5.74
C GLN A 236 -16.50 -7.24 5.33
N GLN A 237 -15.30 -6.67 5.33
CA GLN A 237 -14.09 -7.42 5.04
C GLN A 237 -13.69 -8.31 6.22
N GLU A 238 -13.16 -9.47 5.88
CA GLU A 238 -12.53 -10.42 6.78
C GLU A 238 -11.63 -11.28 5.89
N ASN A 239 -10.42 -10.78 5.61
CA ASN A 239 -9.59 -11.30 4.52
C ASN A 239 -8.17 -11.55 5.00
N TRP A 240 -7.60 -12.71 4.65
CA TRP A 240 -6.18 -13.02 4.77
C TRP A 240 -5.50 -12.90 3.42
N ARG A 241 -4.34 -12.28 3.42
CA ARG A 241 -3.46 -12.21 2.27
C ARG A 241 -2.06 -12.66 2.66
N PHE A 242 -1.40 -13.36 1.75
CA PHE A 242 -0.01 -13.75 1.88
C PHE A 242 0.80 -13.19 0.73
N GLY A 243 2.03 -12.77 1.01
CA GLY A 243 2.92 -12.17 0.03
C GLY A 243 4.38 -12.55 0.24
N ALA A 244 5.18 -12.18 -0.74
CA ALA A 244 6.62 -12.25 -0.67
C ALA A 244 7.24 -11.10 -1.45
N THR A 245 8.38 -10.62 -0.96
CA THR A 245 9.15 -9.57 -1.63
C THR A 245 10.61 -9.97 -1.66
N PHE A 246 11.23 -9.92 -2.83
CA PHE A 246 12.67 -10.09 -3.01
C PHE A 246 13.29 -8.78 -3.50
N SER A 247 14.35 -8.32 -2.85
CA SER A 247 15.09 -7.12 -3.25
C SER A 247 16.56 -7.45 -3.43
N TYR A 248 17.08 -7.06 -4.58
CA TYR A 248 18.48 -7.28 -4.96
C TYR A 248 19.19 -5.94 -5.22
N PRO A 249 20.30 -5.64 -4.51
CA PRO A 249 21.13 -4.48 -4.81
C PRO A 249 21.97 -4.77 -6.07
N ILE A 250 21.80 -3.96 -7.12
CA ILE A 250 22.62 -4.03 -8.34
C ILE A 250 23.99 -3.41 -8.05
N ASP A 251 23.96 -2.29 -7.36
CA ASP A 251 25.12 -1.53 -6.92
C ASP A 251 24.80 -0.76 -5.62
N PRO A 252 25.74 0.02 -5.03
CA PRO A 252 25.48 0.78 -3.80
C PRO A 252 24.34 1.79 -3.89
N ARG A 253 23.91 2.21 -5.08
CA ARG A 253 22.84 3.20 -5.27
C ARG A 253 21.57 2.61 -5.88
N ASN A 254 21.66 1.49 -6.56
CA ASN A 254 20.57 0.91 -7.33
C ASN A 254 20.12 -0.44 -6.78
N SER A 255 18.82 -0.66 -6.71
CA SER A 255 18.24 -1.96 -6.37
C SER A 255 17.00 -2.25 -7.20
N ILE A 256 16.75 -3.52 -7.45
CA ILE A 256 15.49 -4.02 -8.02
C ILE A 256 14.74 -4.75 -6.93
N ARG A 257 13.41 -4.61 -6.94
CA ARG A 257 12.49 -5.31 -6.06
C ARG A 257 11.45 -6.02 -6.91
N ILE A 258 11.19 -7.29 -6.62
CA ILE A 258 10.09 -8.08 -7.17
C ILE A 258 9.21 -8.46 -6.00
N TYR A 259 7.90 -8.30 -6.15
CA TYR A 259 6.96 -8.60 -5.09
C TYR A 259 5.68 -9.22 -5.66
N GLY A 260 5.01 -9.99 -4.81
CA GLY A 260 3.72 -10.55 -5.16
C GLY A 260 2.92 -10.92 -3.92
N SER A 261 1.60 -10.94 -4.06
CA SER A 261 0.70 -11.35 -3.00
C SER A 261 -0.57 -12.00 -3.55
N THR A 262 -1.18 -12.87 -2.74
CA THR A 262 -2.44 -13.55 -3.07
C THR A 262 -3.37 -13.54 -1.86
N GLY A 263 -4.67 -13.53 -2.10
CA GLY A 263 -5.67 -13.71 -1.06
C GLY A 263 -5.90 -15.19 -0.79
N ALA A 264 -5.71 -15.63 0.46
CA ALA A 264 -5.93 -17.02 0.86
C ALA A 264 -7.34 -17.27 1.37
N TYR A 265 -7.97 -16.30 1.99
CA TYR A 265 -9.34 -16.33 2.46
C TYR A 265 -9.96 -14.95 2.31
N SER A 266 -11.18 -14.91 1.81
CA SER A 266 -11.95 -13.67 1.71
C SER A 266 -13.44 -13.97 1.94
N ARG A 267 -14.01 -13.41 3.00
CA ARG A 267 -15.43 -13.53 3.33
C ARG A 267 -16.33 -13.01 2.21
N THR A 268 -15.87 -12.03 1.47
CA THR A 268 -16.64 -11.33 0.43
C THR A 268 -16.28 -11.79 -0.99
N ASN A 269 -15.45 -12.83 -1.15
CA ASN A 269 -14.84 -13.23 -2.43
C ASN A 269 -14.02 -12.11 -3.12
N ASN A 270 -13.57 -11.10 -2.36
CA ASN A 270 -12.74 -10.00 -2.84
C ASN A 270 -11.26 -10.38 -2.81
N SER A 271 -10.93 -11.58 -3.28
CA SER A 271 -9.54 -11.99 -3.45
C SER A 271 -8.99 -11.43 -4.75
N TYR A 272 -7.75 -10.98 -4.71
CA TYR A 272 -6.98 -10.60 -5.89
C TYR A 272 -5.55 -11.10 -5.76
N ASP A 273 -4.94 -11.38 -6.90
CA ASP A 273 -3.51 -11.68 -7.03
C ASP A 273 -2.78 -10.43 -7.49
N LEU A 274 -1.62 -10.17 -6.93
CA LEU A 274 -0.76 -9.04 -7.27
C LEU A 274 0.63 -9.54 -7.59
N ILE A 275 1.22 -9.01 -8.65
CA ILE A 275 2.65 -9.14 -8.96
C ILE A 275 3.19 -7.80 -9.41
N GLY A 276 4.41 -7.47 -9.04
CA GLY A 276 5.04 -6.23 -9.46
C GLY A 276 6.55 -6.27 -9.40
N ILE A 277 7.14 -5.29 -10.07
CA ILE A 277 8.58 -5.03 -10.09
C ILE A 277 8.82 -3.54 -9.94
N SER A 278 9.86 -3.17 -9.23
CA SER A 278 10.28 -1.77 -9.09
C SER A 278 11.79 -1.65 -9.09
N TRP A 279 12.27 -0.54 -9.64
CA TRP A 279 13.65 -0.09 -9.51
C TRP A 279 13.70 1.08 -8.53
N GLN A 280 14.73 1.08 -7.68
CA GLN A 280 14.96 2.12 -6.69
C GLN A 280 16.37 2.68 -6.83
N PHE A 281 16.49 4.00 -6.82
CA PHE A 281 17.73 4.75 -6.77
C PHE A 281 17.85 5.52 -5.47
N ARG A 282 19.03 5.54 -4.85
CA ARG A 282 19.30 6.28 -3.62
C ARG A 282 20.49 7.21 -3.74
N TRP A 283 20.40 8.38 -3.08
CA TRP A 283 21.46 9.39 -3.06
C TRP A 283 21.35 10.27 -1.82
N GLY A 284 22.35 11.13 -1.58
CA GLY A 284 22.41 12.02 -0.44
C GLY A 284 23.00 11.39 0.82
N GLY A 285 22.89 12.08 1.96
CA GLY A 285 23.37 11.58 3.25
C GLY A 285 24.89 11.32 3.33
N GLY A 286 25.67 11.86 2.39
CA GLY A 286 27.12 11.64 2.35
C GLY A 286 27.55 10.43 1.51
N MET A 287 26.68 9.89 0.64
CA MET A 287 26.97 8.74 -0.26
C MET A 287 27.93 9.15 -1.40
#